data_aee6176d0e6e50a89b8c58e6eaa6d2f8
#
_entry.id   aee6176d0e6e50a89b8c58e6eaa6d2f8
#
_cell.length_a   1.000
_cell.length_b   1.000
_cell.length_c   1.000
_cell.angle_alpha   90.00
_cell.angle_beta   90.00
_cell.angle_gamma   90.00
#
_symmetry.space_group_name_H-M   'P 1'
#
loop_
_entity.id
_entity.type
_entity.pdbx_description
1 polymer ?
#
loop_
_entity_poly.entity_id
_entity_poly.type
_entity_poly.pdbx_seq_one_letter_code
_entity_poly.pdbx_strand_id
1 'polypeptide(L)'
;MYDAEPTTTHAAMASPWLSESAFVSGLNAVHDRGYVIIENAMSLEDCRQYRDELERHMAQSPRGRNVFEGTSSHRLYALLAKSETFAAMIEHPLALAFAEHFLGESCLLSACLSINLHPGESVQPWHTDDAHIGVAHPHGIFGVSVFWALDETTVLNGATEVLPYSHRWADSELQGML
;
A
#
# COMPACT_ATOMS: atom_id res chain seq x y z
N MET A 1 13.87 21.98 -4.24
CA MET A 1 12.96 22.26 -5.35
C MET A 1 13.32 21.25 -6.42
N TYR A 2 12.60 20.13 -6.46
CA TYR A 2 12.82 19.05 -7.43
C TYR A 2 11.65 19.15 -8.42
N ASP A 3 11.83 19.97 -9.44
CA ASP A 3 10.97 19.97 -10.62
C ASP A 3 11.45 18.83 -11.52
N ALA A 4 10.98 17.62 -11.25
CA ALA A 4 11.07 16.53 -12.20
C ALA A 4 9.91 16.71 -13.19
N GLU A 5 10.21 17.16 -14.41
CA GLU A 5 9.26 17.05 -15.50
C GLU A 5 8.84 15.57 -15.65
N PRO A 6 7.55 15.29 -15.86
CA PRO A 6 7.08 13.92 -15.99
C PRO A 6 7.70 13.29 -17.25
N THR A 7 8.58 12.32 -17.05
CA THR A 7 9.08 11.47 -18.15
C THR A 7 7.93 10.62 -18.68
N THR A 8 7.52 10.93 -19.88
CA THR A 8 6.31 10.47 -20.60
C THR A 8 6.47 9.05 -21.15
N THR A 9 6.96 8.05 -20.40
CA THR A 9 7.30 6.79 -21.06
C THR A 9 6.42 5.59 -20.70
N HIS A 10 5.77 5.55 -19.55
CA HIS A 10 4.85 4.43 -19.22
C HIS A 10 3.39 4.83 -18.94
N ALA A 11 3.11 6.10 -18.73
CA ALA A 11 1.75 6.61 -18.54
C ALA A 11 0.83 6.49 -19.78
N ALA A 12 1.39 6.13 -20.93
CA ALA A 12 0.67 6.05 -22.20
C ALA A 12 0.00 4.69 -22.47
N MET A 13 0.15 3.70 -21.63
CA MET A 13 -0.61 2.47 -21.73
C MET A 13 -1.86 2.63 -20.86
N ALA A 14 -2.97 2.99 -21.49
CA ALA A 14 -4.29 2.94 -20.87
C ALA A 14 -4.46 1.58 -20.19
N SER A 15 -4.27 1.56 -18.86
CA SER A 15 -4.61 0.39 -18.08
C SER A 15 -6.09 0.11 -18.34
N PRO A 16 -6.52 -1.12 -18.61
CA PRO A 16 -7.95 -1.43 -18.74
C PRO A 16 -8.75 -1.05 -17.49
N TRP A 17 -8.06 -0.74 -16.40
CA TRP A 17 -8.62 -0.41 -15.08
C TRP A 17 -8.77 1.09 -14.81
N LEU A 18 -8.08 1.95 -15.56
CA LEU A 18 -8.11 3.38 -15.32
C LEU A 18 -7.89 4.16 -16.62
N SER A 19 -8.75 5.14 -16.91
CA SER A 19 -8.51 6.07 -18.01
C SER A 19 -7.31 6.99 -17.68
N GLU A 20 -6.66 7.53 -18.70
CA GLU A 20 -5.55 8.49 -18.51
C GLU A 20 -5.94 9.65 -17.59
N SER A 21 -7.12 10.22 -17.79
CA SER A 21 -7.61 11.33 -16.94
C SER A 21 -7.82 10.90 -15.49
N ALA A 22 -8.29 9.68 -15.24
CA ALA A 22 -8.47 9.15 -13.89
C ALA A 22 -7.11 8.84 -13.25
N PHE A 23 -6.12 8.35 -14.02
CA PHE A 23 -4.76 8.16 -13.53
C PHE A 23 -4.13 9.49 -13.10
N VAL A 24 -4.17 10.51 -13.95
CA VAL A 24 -3.67 11.86 -13.61
C VAL A 24 -4.38 12.43 -12.39
N SER A 25 -5.69 12.25 -12.30
CA SER A 25 -6.46 12.65 -11.11
C SER A 25 -5.99 11.89 -9.86
N GLY A 26 -5.67 10.61 -9.99
CA GLY A 26 -5.12 9.79 -8.92
C GLY A 26 -3.75 10.27 -8.45
N LEU A 27 -2.84 10.58 -9.38
CA LEU A 27 -1.53 11.16 -9.05
C LEU A 27 -1.67 12.48 -8.28
N ASN A 28 -2.54 13.37 -8.76
CA ASN A 28 -2.82 14.63 -8.07
C ASN A 28 -3.39 14.41 -6.67
N ALA A 29 -4.25 13.40 -6.50
CA ALA A 29 -4.80 13.06 -5.20
C ALA A 29 -3.72 12.55 -4.23
N VAL A 30 -2.79 11.70 -4.68
CA VAL A 30 -1.65 11.25 -3.86
C VAL A 30 -0.75 12.42 -3.51
N HIS A 31 -0.40 13.25 -4.48
CA HIS A 31 0.42 14.43 -4.25
C HIS A 31 -0.23 15.38 -3.24
N ASP A 32 -1.52 15.58 -3.33
CA ASP A 32 -2.28 16.56 -2.53
C ASP A 32 -2.60 16.01 -1.14
N ARG A 33 -3.26 14.85 -1.07
CA ARG A 33 -3.82 14.27 0.15
C ARG A 33 -2.94 13.20 0.79
N GLY A 34 -1.95 12.66 0.06
CA GLY A 34 -1.09 11.58 0.47
C GLY A 34 -1.60 10.19 0.09
N TYR A 35 -2.80 10.06 -0.46
CA TYR A 35 -3.38 8.78 -0.87
C TYR A 35 -4.44 8.93 -1.96
N VAL A 36 -4.75 7.80 -2.60
CA VAL A 36 -5.90 7.64 -3.50
C VAL A 36 -6.53 6.27 -3.28
N ILE A 37 -7.84 6.19 -3.38
CA ILE A 37 -8.57 4.92 -3.43
C ILE A 37 -9.00 4.70 -4.87
N ILE A 38 -8.63 3.55 -5.43
CA ILE A 38 -8.97 3.17 -6.80
C ILE A 38 -9.93 1.98 -6.73
N GLU A 39 -11.17 2.24 -7.06
CA GLU A 39 -12.21 1.22 -7.04
C GLU A 39 -12.07 0.26 -8.22
N ASN A 40 -12.41 -1.01 -8.00
CA ASN A 40 -12.43 -2.04 -9.03
C ASN A 40 -11.08 -2.24 -9.77
N ALA A 41 -9.95 -1.95 -9.12
CA ALA A 41 -8.62 -2.17 -9.67
C ALA A 41 -8.27 -3.67 -9.81
N MET A 42 -9.06 -4.54 -9.22
CA MET A 42 -8.90 -5.99 -9.27
C MET A 42 -10.28 -6.64 -9.45
N SER A 43 -10.35 -7.70 -10.23
CA SER A 43 -11.60 -8.46 -10.39
C SER A 43 -11.92 -9.27 -9.11
N LEU A 44 -13.20 -9.58 -8.91
CA LEU A 44 -13.61 -10.46 -7.81
C LEU A 44 -13.03 -11.88 -7.97
N GLU A 45 -12.76 -12.31 -9.17
CA GLU A 45 -12.13 -13.61 -9.44
C GLU A 45 -10.67 -13.59 -8.99
N ASP A 46 -9.91 -12.55 -9.34
CA ASP A 46 -8.54 -12.39 -8.89
C ASP A 46 -8.47 -12.30 -7.36
N CYS A 47 -9.38 -11.55 -6.73
CA CYS A 47 -9.47 -11.49 -5.27
C CYS A 47 -9.66 -12.88 -4.64
N ARG A 48 -10.53 -13.72 -5.23
CA ARG A 48 -10.72 -15.11 -4.76
C ARG A 48 -9.45 -15.93 -4.95
N GLN A 49 -8.84 -15.87 -6.11
CA GLN A 49 -7.60 -16.60 -6.41
C GLN A 49 -6.50 -16.26 -5.42
N TYR A 50 -6.29 -14.97 -5.12
CA TYR A 50 -5.29 -14.54 -4.14
C TYR A 50 -5.63 -15.00 -2.72
N ARG A 51 -6.89 -14.95 -2.33
CA ARG A 51 -7.31 -15.47 -1.01
C ARG A 51 -7.06 -16.96 -0.88
N ASP A 52 -7.48 -17.74 -1.87
CA ASP A 52 -7.29 -19.19 -1.88
C ASP A 52 -5.80 -19.55 -1.80
N GLU A 53 -4.94 -18.77 -2.47
CA GLU A 53 -3.50 -18.97 -2.39
C GLU A 53 -2.94 -18.57 -1.01
N LEU A 54 -3.40 -17.47 -0.44
CA LEU A 54 -3.02 -17.06 0.91
C LEU A 54 -3.43 -18.10 1.95
N GLU A 55 -4.63 -18.66 1.87
CA GLU A 55 -5.13 -19.67 2.80
C GLU A 55 -4.21 -20.90 2.86
N ARG A 56 -3.63 -21.34 1.75
CA ARG A 56 -2.70 -22.48 1.70
C ARG A 56 -1.45 -22.25 2.57
N HIS A 57 -1.07 -20.99 2.76
CA HIS A 57 0.10 -20.63 3.56
C HIS A 57 -0.27 -20.12 4.95
N MET A 58 -1.53 -19.74 5.16
CA MET A 58 -1.96 -19.07 6.39
C MET A 58 -1.86 -19.96 7.62
N ALA A 59 -2.19 -21.24 7.51
CA ALA A 59 -2.16 -22.19 8.63
C ALA A 59 -0.78 -22.31 9.30
N GLN A 60 0.29 -21.99 8.58
CA GLN A 60 1.66 -22.03 9.06
C GLN A 60 2.24 -20.63 9.29
N SER A 61 1.44 -19.58 9.06
CA SER A 61 1.93 -18.22 9.23
C SER A 61 2.00 -17.85 10.72
N PRO A 62 3.03 -17.09 11.12
CA PRO A 62 3.09 -16.60 12.49
C PRO A 62 1.98 -15.57 12.74
N ARG A 63 1.58 -15.44 13.99
CA ARG A 63 0.87 -14.24 14.44
C ARG A 63 1.82 -13.08 14.56
N GLY A 64 1.29 -11.87 14.64
CA GLY A 64 2.09 -10.68 14.90
C GLY A 64 2.89 -10.83 16.20
N ARG A 65 4.11 -10.31 16.19
CA ARG A 65 5.13 -10.51 17.24
C ARG A 65 4.96 -9.57 18.43
N ASN A 66 4.15 -8.55 18.28
CA ASN A 66 3.94 -7.51 19.27
C ASN A 66 2.60 -6.80 19.05
N VAL A 67 2.25 -5.87 19.92
CA VAL A 67 0.99 -5.11 19.85
C VAL A 67 0.85 -4.32 18.53
N PHE A 68 1.96 -3.82 17.99
CA PHE A 68 1.93 -3.10 16.70
C PHE A 68 1.59 -4.03 15.52
N GLU A 69 2.17 -5.22 15.50
CA GLU A 69 1.87 -6.20 14.44
C GLU A 69 0.52 -6.87 14.61
N GLY A 70 -0.03 -6.85 15.81
CA GLY A 70 -1.29 -7.51 16.18
C GLY A 70 -1.07 -8.95 16.63
N THR A 71 -1.33 -9.23 17.90
CA THR A 71 -1.06 -10.54 18.50
C THR A 71 -2.10 -11.61 18.13
N SER A 72 -3.25 -11.19 17.65
CA SER A 72 -4.33 -12.09 17.17
C SER A 72 -4.37 -12.23 15.66
N SER A 73 -3.68 -11.34 14.92
CA SER A 73 -3.67 -11.32 13.47
C SER A 73 -2.57 -12.19 12.89
N HIS A 74 -2.81 -12.78 11.73
CA HIS A 74 -1.79 -13.50 10.98
C HIS A 74 -1.09 -12.59 9.97
N ARG A 75 0.23 -12.71 9.89
CA ARG A 75 1.05 -11.99 8.89
C ARG A 75 1.85 -12.98 8.07
N LEU A 76 1.69 -12.90 6.76
CA LEU A 76 2.41 -13.73 5.83
C LEU A 76 3.39 -12.85 5.05
N TYR A 77 4.67 -12.99 5.37
CA TYR A 77 5.75 -12.21 4.76
C TYR A 77 6.32 -12.87 3.52
N ALA A 78 6.99 -12.08 2.68
CA ALA A 78 7.71 -12.54 1.50
C ALA A 78 6.83 -13.38 0.57
N LEU A 79 5.70 -12.85 0.16
CA LEU A 79 4.70 -13.57 -0.63
C LEU A 79 5.27 -14.14 -1.94
N LEU A 80 6.17 -13.42 -2.62
CA LEU A 80 6.84 -13.92 -3.83
C LEU A 80 7.65 -15.20 -3.62
N ALA A 81 8.24 -15.37 -2.43
CA ALA A 81 8.96 -16.59 -2.10
C ALA A 81 8.03 -17.78 -1.78
N LYS A 82 6.75 -17.53 -1.67
CA LYS A 82 5.73 -18.55 -1.36
C LYS A 82 4.99 -19.02 -2.59
N SER A 83 4.64 -18.10 -3.47
CA SER A 83 3.96 -18.43 -4.73
C SER A 83 4.17 -17.36 -5.78
N GLU A 84 4.41 -17.79 -7.01
CA GLU A 84 4.47 -16.94 -8.20
C GLU A 84 3.14 -16.23 -8.49
N THR A 85 2.03 -16.75 -7.97
CA THR A 85 0.70 -16.13 -8.11
C THR A 85 0.72 -14.67 -7.63
N PHE A 86 1.50 -14.35 -6.62
CA PHE A 86 1.59 -12.99 -6.08
C PHE A 86 2.41 -12.03 -6.94
N ALA A 87 3.15 -12.52 -7.92
CA ALA A 87 3.90 -11.65 -8.84
C ALA A 87 2.97 -10.71 -9.61
N ALA A 88 1.81 -11.20 -10.05
CA ALA A 88 0.84 -10.41 -10.80
C ALA A 88 0.26 -9.22 -10.00
N MET A 89 0.21 -9.29 -8.66
CA MET A 89 -0.19 -8.15 -7.82
C MET A 89 0.88 -7.04 -7.82
N ILE A 90 2.14 -7.44 -7.86
CA ILE A 90 3.29 -6.52 -7.81
C ILE A 90 3.52 -5.90 -9.19
N GLU A 91 3.42 -6.74 -10.23
CA GLU A 91 3.57 -6.33 -11.63
C GLU A 91 2.30 -5.69 -12.20
N HIS A 92 1.28 -5.47 -11.36
CA HIS A 92 0.04 -4.87 -11.81
C HIS A 92 0.33 -3.49 -12.41
N PRO A 93 -0.04 -3.24 -13.67
CA PRO A 93 0.38 -2.03 -14.40
C PRO A 93 0.04 -0.73 -13.67
N LEU A 94 -1.10 -0.70 -12.99
CA LEU A 94 -1.51 0.46 -12.20
C LEU A 94 -0.59 0.68 -10.99
N ALA A 95 -0.26 -0.37 -10.24
CA ALA A 95 0.64 -0.29 -9.10
C ALA A 95 2.03 0.19 -9.50
N LEU A 96 2.58 -0.38 -10.59
CA LEU A 96 3.87 0.03 -11.13
C LEU A 96 3.85 1.47 -11.61
N ALA A 97 2.81 1.89 -12.34
CA ALA A 97 2.72 3.26 -12.85
C ALA A 97 2.74 4.30 -11.72
N PHE A 98 2.05 4.05 -10.59
CA PHE A 98 2.14 4.91 -9.42
C PHE A 98 3.52 4.86 -8.76
N ALA A 99 4.08 3.68 -8.58
CA ALA A 99 5.41 3.53 -7.97
C ALA A 99 6.49 4.23 -8.80
N GLU A 100 6.53 3.99 -10.10
CA GLU A 100 7.51 4.59 -11.02
C GLU A 100 7.37 6.11 -11.13
N HIS A 101 6.13 6.62 -11.09
CA HIS A 101 5.90 8.07 -11.12
C HIS A 101 6.53 8.77 -9.90
N PHE A 102 6.37 8.20 -8.71
CA PHE A 102 6.83 8.83 -7.47
C PHE A 102 8.28 8.49 -7.09
N LEU A 103 8.77 7.31 -7.46
CA LEU A 103 10.07 6.79 -7.05
C LEU A 103 11.08 6.64 -8.19
N GLY A 104 10.62 6.78 -9.45
CA GLY A 104 11.42 6.54 -10.64
C GLY A 104 11.43 5.09 -11.10
N GLU A 105 11.81 4.87 -12.36
CA GLU A 105 11.79 3.56 -13.04
C GLU A 105 12.71 2.49 -12.40
N SER A 106 13.67 2.91 -11.59
CA SER A 106 14.58 2.01 -10.87
C SER A 106 14.11 1.69 -9.44
N CYS A 107 12.86 1.97 -9.11
CA CYS A 107 12.30 1.65 -7.81
C CYS A 107 12.35 0.13 -7.55
N LEU A 108 12.50 -0.24 -6.28
CA LEU A 108 12.63 -1.63 -5.87
C LEU A 108 11.45 -2.02 -4.98
N LEU A 109 11.02 -3.28 -5.11
CA LEU A 109 10.07 -3.85 -4.17
C LEU A 109 10.74 -4.01 -2.80
N SER A 110 10.25 -3.27 -1.82
CA SER A 110 10.72 -3.37 -0.43
C SER A 110 10.10 -4.58 0.29
N ALA A 111 8.79 -4.75 0.17
CA ALA A 111 8.07 -5.85 0.81
C ALA A 111 6.80 -6.21 0.03
N CYS A 112 6.43 -7.49 0.11
CA CYS A 112 5.11 -7.97 -0.26
C CYS A 112 4.64 -8.92 0.83
N LEU A 113 3.58 -8.54 1.54
CA LEU A 113 3.06 -9.28 2.67
C LEU A 113 1.53 -9.22 2.72
N SER A 114 0.91 -10.16 3.41
CA SER A 114 -0.51 -10.08 3.74
C SER A 114 -0.72 -9.93 5.24
N ILE A 115 -1.77 -9.25 5.60
CA ILE A 115 -2.25 -9.08 6.96
C ILE A 115 -3.69 -9.60 7.00
N ASN A 116 -3.93 -10.61 7.83
CA ASN A 116 -5.25 -11.15 8.07
C ASN A 116 -5.65 -10.81 9.51
N LEU A 117 -6.53 -9.83 9.65
CA LEU A 117 -7.03 -9.37 10.94
C LEU A 117 -8.07 -10.35 11.49
N HIS A 118 -7.98 -10.65 12.77
CA HIS A 118 -8.95 -11.48 13.47
C HIS A 118 -9.75 -10.66 14.49
N PRO A 119 -10.98 -11.11 14.84
CA PRO A 119 -11.79 -10.45 15.85
C PRO A 119 -11.05 -10.28 17.18
N GLY A 120 -11.15 -9.08 17.75
CA GLY A 120 -10.50 -8.75 19.02
C GLY A 120 -9.06 -8.25 18.88
N GLU A 121 -8.57 -8.03 17.65
CA GLU A 121 -7.27 -7.39 17.46
C GLU A 121 -7.30 -5.92 17.88
N SER A 122 -6.19 -5.47 18.42
CA SER A 122 -6.01 -4.07 18.82
C SER A 122 -5.78 -3.16 17.60
N VAL A 123 -6.23 -1.92 17.71
CA VAL A 123 -5.92 -0.88 16.71
C VAL A 123 -4.43 -0.57 16.77
N GLN A 124 -3.78 -0.45 15.61
CA GLN A 124 -2.41 0.04 15.56
C GLN A 124 -2.36 1.53 15.97
N PRO A 125 -1.34 1.96 16.70
CA PRO A 125 -1.12 3.39 16.89
C PRO A 125 -0.87 4.06 15.54
N TRP A 126 -1.19 5.35 15.46
CA TRP A 126 -0.82 6.16 14.31
C TRP A 126 0.69 6.10 14.08
N HIS A 127 1.10 5.92 12.84
CA HIS A 127 2.53 5.83 12.47
C HIS A 127 2.74 6.30 11.03
N THR A 128 3.99 6.53 10.68
CA THR A 128 4.43 6.70 9.30
C THR A 128 5.21 5.46 8.89
N ASP A 129 4.96 4.95 7.68
CA ASP A 129 5.62 3.71 7.19
C ASP A 129 7.13 3.90 7.01
N ASP A 130 7.58 5.12 6.81
CA ASP A 130 8.97 5.49 6.58
C ASP A 130 9.73 6.01 7.81
N ALA A 131 9.14 5.95 9.00
CA ALA A 131 9.78 6.37 10.26
C ALA A 131 11.16 5.73 10.49
N HIS A 132 11.42 4.55 9.92
CA HIS A 132 12.70 3.86 10.01
C HIS A 132 13.84 4.54 9.23
N ILE A 133 13.54 5.46 8.32
CA ILE A 133 14.53 6.17 7.50
C ILE A 133 15.26 7.24 8.33
N GLY A 134 14.62 7.78 9.36
CA GLY A 134 15.23 8.75 10.28
C GLY A 134 15.47 10.13 9.67
N VAL A 135 14.70 10.51 8.66
CA VAL A 135 14.71 11.85 8.05
C VAL A 135 13.52 12.64 8.58
N ALA A 136 13.76 13.88 9.02
CA ALA A 136 12.72 14.73 9.56
C ALA A 136 11.64 15.09 8.53
N HIS A 137 10.38 15.08 8.95
CA HIS A 137 9.24 15.50 8.14
C HIS A 137 9.07 17.03 8.09
N PRO A 138 8.57 17.58 6.97
CA PRO A 138 8.25 16.88 5.71
C PRO A 138 9.52 16.65 4.87
N HIS A 139 9.56 15.52 4.20
CA HIS A 139 10.67 15.14 3.31
C HIS A 139 10.15 14.64 1.96
N GLY A 140 11.06 14.30 1.04
CA GLY A 140 10.72 13.68 -0.24
C GLY A 140 10.13 12.29 -0.07
N ILE A 141 9.52 11.77 -1.14
CA ILE A 141 8.88 10.45 -1.13
C ILE A 141 9.97 9.37 -1.16
N PHE A 142 9.99 8.50 -0.17
CA PHE A 142 10.91 7.36 -0.08
C PHE A 142 10.23 6.02 -0.37
N GLY A 143 8.91 5.96 -0.31
CA GLY A 143 8.15 4.75 -0.55
C GLY A 143 6.73 5.03 -1.02
N VAL A 144 6.18 4.05 -1.73
CA VAL A 144 4.76 3.99 -2.13
C VAL A 144 4.22 2.65 -1.64
N SER A 145 3.18 2.69 -0.83
CA SER A 145 2.48 1.49 -0.35
C SER A 145 1.23 1.27 -1.16
N VAL A 146 1.07 0.07 -1.71
CA VAL A 146 -0.15 -0.36 -2.42
C VAL A 146 -0.86 -1.38 -1.57
N PHE A 147 -2.12 -1.09 -1.21
CA PHE A 147 -2.97 -1.97 -0.43
C PHE A 147 -4.05 -2.59 -1.32
N TRP A 148 -4.01 -3.90 -1.46
CA TRP A 148 -5.03 -4.68 -2.16
C TRP A 148 -6.06 -5.21 -1.16
N ALA A 149 -7.27 -4.65 -1.20
CA ALA A 149 -8.38 -5.14 -0.39
C ALA A 149 -8.95 -6.42 -1.02
N LEU A 150 -8.59 -7.59 -0.49
CA LEU A 150 -9.05 -8.87 -0.99
C LEU A 150 -10.43 -9.27 -0.43
N ASP A 151 -10.83 -8.65 0.68
CA ASP A 151 -12.14 -8.77 1.31
C ASP A 151 -12.80 -7.42 1.43
N GLU A 152 -14.10 -7.40 1.69
CA GLU A 152 -14.79 -6.18 2.04
C GLU A 152 -14.16 -5.55 3.28
N THR A 153 -13.70 -4.31 3.15
CA THR A 153 -12.99 -3.58 4.20
C THR A 153 -13.90 -2.49 4.77
N THR A 154 -14.21 -2.60 6.04
CA THR A 154 -15.14 -1.72 6.76
C THR A 154 -14.56 -1.25 8.09
N VAL A 155 -15.15 -0.23 8.68
CA VAL A 155 -14.81 0.23 10.05
C VAL A 155 -14.93 -0.91 11.09
N LEU A 156 -15.84 -1.85 10.87
CA LEU A 156 -16.10 -2.94 11.81
C LEU A 156 -15.09 -4.08 11.75
N ASN A 157 -14.37 -4.22 10.63
CA ASN A 157 -13.39 -5.29 10.43
C ASN A 157 -11.96 -4.81 10.29
N GLY A 158 -11.67 -3.57 10.70
CA GLY A 158 -10.31 -3.06 10.81
C GLY A 158 -9.79 -2.40 9.53
N ALA A 159 -10.64 -1.61 8.85
CA ALA A 159 -10.19 -0.77 7.75
C ALA A 159 -9.00 0.11 8.16
N THR A 160 -8.02 0.23 7.27
CA THR A 160 -6.91 1.16 7.46
C THR A 160 -7.43 2.59 7.48
N GLU A 161 -7.08 3.33 8.51
CA GLU A 161 -7.36 4.76 8.61
C GLU A 161 -6.16 5.56 8.12
N VAL A 162 -6.41 6.63 7.37
CA VAL A 162 -5.38 7.51 6.82
C VAL A 162 -5.68 8.94 7.23
N LEU A 163 -4.66 9.67 7.67
CA LEU A 163 -4.75 11.11 7.93
C LEU A 163 -4.41 11.88 6.64
N PRO A 164 -5.41 12.48 5.98
CA PRO A 164 -5.15 13.28 4.78
C PRO A 164 -4.18 14.42 5.07
N TYR A 165 -3.30 14.70 4.11
CA TYR A 165 -2.31 15.78 4.16
C TYR A 165 -1.17 15.59 5.17
N SER A 166 -1.16 14.51 5.96
CA SER A 166 -0.15 14.28 7.01
C SER A 166 1.28 14.15 6.47
N HIS A 167 1.46 13.74 5.23
CA HIS A 167 2.77 13.70 4.56
C HIS A 167 3.44 15.07 4.40
N ARG A 168 2.70 16.16 4.65
CA ARG A 168 3.20 17.55 4.61
C ARG A 168 3.45 18.12 6.00
N TRP A 169 3.11 17.38 7.05
CA TRP A 169 3.23 17.86 8.43
C TRP A 169 4.67 17.75 8.92
N ALA A 170 5.06 18.69 9.78
CA ALA A 170 6.34 18.60 10.48
C ALA A 170 6.28 17.55 11.59
N ASP A 171 7.44 17.08 12.04
CA ASP A 171 7.54 16.10 13.14
C ASP A 171 6.81 16.55 14.41
N SER A 172 6.80 17.85 14.70
CA SER A 172 6.10 18.41 15.86
C SER A 172 4.57 18.28 15.76
N GLU A 173 4.02 18.26 14.55
CA GLU A 173 2.58 18.05 14.30
C GLU A 173 2.24 16.56 14.39
N LEU A 174 3.11 15.70 13.84
CA LEU A 174 2.98 14.25 13.91
C LEU A 174 3.06 13.74 15.36
N GLN A 175 4.01 14.22 16.15
CA GLN A 175 4.17 13.84 17.56
C GLN A 175 2.94 14.13 18.42
N GLY A 176 2.13 15.10 18.06
CA GLY A 176 0.87 15.38 18.75
C GLY A 176 -0.24 14.36 18.47
N MET A 177 -0.06 13.49 17.47
CA MET A 177 -1.00 12.47 17.04
C MET A 177 -0.53 11.04 17.37
N LEU A 178 0.78 10.85 17.49
CA LEU A 178 1.44 9.59 17.85
C LEU A 178 1.54 9.49 19.38
#